data_30334e89cf9d984dfc3b0a7093e9d627
#
_entry.id   30334e89cf9d984dfc3b0a7093e9d627
#
_cell.length_a   1.000
_cell.length_b   1.000
_cell.length_c   1.000
_cell.angle_alpha   90.00
_cell.angle_beta   90.00
_cell.angle_gamma   90.00
#
_symmetry.space_group_name_H-M   'P 1'
#
loop_
_entity.id
_entity.type
_entity.pdbx_description
1 polymer ?
#
loop_
_entity_poly.entity_id
_entity_poly.type
_entity_poly.pdbx_seq_one_letter_code
_entity_poly.pdbx_strand_id
1 'polypeptide(L)'
;LGEAAKRNVGNGQNQIPDMAAFASSLSSTGFQKLPSGLIIQWGIVSGASNYTVTYPVTFPNRSLALLAVPHTTPVAGISAMGIANCSDISKSQFYIIVGGISHGEIVKYERSCFWVAIGV
;
A
#
# COMPACT_ATOMS: atom_id res chain seq x y z
N LEU A 1 16.65 -38.81 -8.62
CA LEU A 1 15.76 -37.70 -8.25
C LEU A 1 16.49 -36.36 -8.38
N GLY A 2 15.82 -35.34 -8.90
CA GLY A 2 16.37 -33.98 -9.00
C GLY A 2 16.52 -33.33 -7.64
N GLU A 3 17.29 -32.22 -7.60
CA GLU A 3 17.54 -31.47 -6.36
C GLU A 3 16.25 -30.97 -5.72
N ALA A 4 15.26 -30.54 -6.51
CA ALA A 4 13.99 -30.04 -5.97
C ALA A 4 13.25 -31.11 -5.16
N ALA A 5 13.32 -32.37 -5.56
CA ALA A 5 12.66 -33.47 -4.87
C ALA A 5 13.28 -33.82 -3.51
N LYS A 6 14.48 -33.30 -3.24
CA LYS A 6 15.20 -33.52 -1.98
C LYS A 6 14.99 -32.37 -0.99
N ARG A 7 14.30 -31.31 -1.37
CA ARG A 7 14.14 -30.11 -0.55
C ARG A 7 12.85 -30.17 0.25
N ASN A 8 12.92 -29.69 1.48
CA ASN A 8 11.74 -29.52 2.31
C ASN A 8 10.94 -28.29 1.86
N VAL A 9 9.65 -28.30 2.15
CA VAL A 9 8.78 -27.14 1.94
C VAL A 9 8.91 -26.21 3.12
N GLY A 10 9.04 -24.91 2.85
CA GLY A 10 9.15 -23.87 3.88
C GLY A 10 9.70 -22.58 3.31
N ASN A 11 9.98 -21.62 4.17
CA ASN A 11 10.47 -20.30 3.79
C ASN A 11 11.97 -20.11 4.04
N GLY A 12 12.66 -21.12 4.52
CA GLY A 12 14.08 -21.07 4.82
C GLY A 12 14.94 -21.25 3.58
N GLN A 13 16.25 -21.09 3.79
CA GLN A 13 17.22 -21.30 2.72
C GLN A 13 17.16 -22.73 2.21
N ASN A 14 17.21 -22.92 0.89
CA ASN A 14 17.14 -24.21 0.21
C ASN A 14 15.81 -24.96 0.42
N GLN A 15 14.77 -24.28 0.88
CA GLN A 15 13.43 -24.84 0.99
C GLN A 15 12.56 -24.41 -0.17
N ILE A 16 11.53 -25.19 -0.49
CA ILE A 16 10.54 -24.86 -1.52
C ILE A 16 9.37 -24.18 -0.82
N PRO A 17 9.03 -22.93 -1.18
CA PRO A 17 7.87 -22.27 -0.57
C PRO A 17 6.57 -22.93 -1.04
N ASP A 18 5.63 -23.08 -0.10
CA ASP A 18 4.27 -23.52 -0.43
C ASP A 18 3.36 -22.30 -0.61
N MET A 19 2.07 -22.53 -0.86
CA MET A 19 1.12 -21.45 -1.08
C MET A 19 0.89 -20.58 0.17
N ALA A 20 1.18 -21.09 1.37
CA ALA A 20 1.08 -20.31 2.60
C ALA A 20 2.15 -19.20 2.67
N ALA A 21 3.29 -19.38 2.01
CA ALA A 21 4.33 -18.36 1.89
C ALA A 21 3.89 -17.16 1.03
N PHE A 22 2.86 -17.37 0.21
CA PHE A 22 2.26 -16.35 -0.67
C PHE A 22 0.89 -15.91 -0.18
N ALA A 23 0.65 -15.89 1.12
CA ALA A 23 -0.64 -15.49 1.67
C ALA A 23 -1.10 -14.15 1.10
N SER A 24 -2.37 -14.06 0.72
CA SER A 24 -2.91 -12.88 0.06
C SER A 24 -4.40 -12.68 0.35
N SER A 25 -4.85 -11.44 0.14
CA SER A 25 -6.25 -11.08 0.07
C SER A 25 -6.41 -10.10 -1.09
N LEU A 26 -6.98 -10.59 -2.20
CA LEU A 26 -7.05 -9.83 -3.45
C LEU A 26 -8.40 -9.13 -3.59
N SER A 27 -8.69 -8.21 -2.68
CA SER A 27 -9.86 -7.36 -2.73
C SER A 27 -9.46 -5.91 -2.95
N SER A 28 -10.42 -4.97 -2.96
CA SER A 28 -10.13 -3.55 -3.18
C SER A 28 -9.20 -2.96 -2.11
N THR A 29 -9.20 -3.53 -0.92
CA THR A 29 -8.19 -3.29 0.10
C THR A 29 -7.62 -4.64 0.49
N GLY A 30 -6.33 -4.84 0.31
CA GLY A 30 -5.75 -6.16 0.50
C GLY A 30 -4.24 -6.17 0.58
N PHE A 31 -3.68 -7.36 0.46
CA PHE A 31 -2.25 -7.57 0.59
C PHE A 31 -1.78 -8.80 -0.19
N GLN A 32 -0.48 -8.86 -0.42
CA GLN A 32 0.22 -10.02 -0.95
C GLN A 32 1.54 -10.17 -0.20
N LYS A 33 1.75 -11.34 0.37
CA LYS A 33 3.02 -11.71 0.99
C LYS A 33 3.89 -12.48 0.01
N LEU A 34 5.19 -12.29 0.11
CA LEU A 34 6.19 -13.04 -0.64
C LEU A 34 7.05 -13.87 0.32
N PRO A 35 7.65 -14.98 -0.14
CA PRO A 35 8.50 -15.82 0.72
C PRO A 35 9.70 -15.11 1.31
N SER A 36 10.16 -14.02 0.67
CA SER A 36 11.26 -13.19 1.19
C SER A 36 10.93 -12.41 2.46
N GLY A 37 9.64 -12.35 2.84
CA GLY A 37 9.15 -11.50 3.91
C GLY A 37 8.59 -10.17 3.44
N LEU A 38 8.73 -9.85 2.16
CA LEU A 38 8.16 -8.63 1.59
C LEU A 38 6.63 -8.72 1.58
N ILE A 39 5.97 -7.66 1.99
CA ILE A 39 4.51 -7.56 1.98
C ILE A 39 4.13 -6.32 1.18
N ILE A 40 3.27 -6.50 0.19
CA ILE A 40 2.70 -5.42 -0.60
C ILE A 40 1.25 -5.29 -0.19
N GLN A 41 0.84 -4.08 0.20
CA GLN A 41 -0.52 -3.80 0.63
C GLN A 41 -1.07 -2.63 -0.17
N TRP A 42 -2.38 -2.59 -0.33
CA TRP A 42 -3.06 -1.54 -1.11
C TRP A 42 -4.45 -1.31 -0.56
N GLY A 43 -5.01 -0.18 -0.94
CA GLY A 43 -6.37 0.13 -0.56
C GLY A 43 -6.86 1.43 -1.17
N ILE A 44 -8.08 1.78 -0.82
CA ILE A 44 -8.71 3.02 -1.21
C ILE A 44 -9.36 3.65 0.03
N VAL A 45 -9.26 4.97 0.13
CA VAL A 45 -9.92 5.76 1.16
C VAL A 45 -10.73 6.87 0.50
N SER A 46 -11.83 7.27 1.15
CA SER A 46 -12.71 8.30 0.61
C SER A 46 -13.49 9.01 1.72
N GLY A 47 -14.01 10.19 1.41
CA GLY A 47 -14.91 10.92 2.28
C GLY A 47 -14.26 11.95 3.19
N ALA A 48 -12.95 12.14 3.12
CA ALA A 48 -12.25 13.12 3.96
C ALA A 48 -11.04 13.72 3.25
N SER A 49 -10.40 14.70 3.87
CA SER A 49 -9.13 15.27 3.41
C SER A 49 -7.93 14.73 4.19
N ASN A 50 -8.18 14.12 5.33
CA ASN A 50 -7.15 13.51 6.17
C ASN A 50 -7.60 12.09 6.53
N TYR A 51 -6.68 11.14 6.46
CA TYR A 51 -6.96 9.76 6.79
C TYR A 51 -5.90 9.19 7.69
N THR A 52 -6.33 8.46 8.72
CA THR A 52 -5.46 7.53 9.44
C THR A 52 -5.82 6.14 8.92
N VAL A 53 -4.89 5.52 8.21
CA VAL A 53 -5.13 4.24 7.54
C VAL A 53 -4.49 3.13 8.34
N THR A 54 -5.28 2.08 8.64
CA THR A 54 -4.77 0.85 9.24
C THR A 54 -4.51 -0.15 8.14
N TYR A 55 -3.30 -0.70 8.10
CA TYR A 55 -2.94 -1.71 7.10
C TYR A 55 -3.79 -2.97 7.27
N PRO A 56 -4.15 -3.66 6.19
CA PRO A 56 -4.77 -4.98 6.27
C PRO A 56 -3.99 -5.97 7.12
N VAL A 57 -2.66 -5.89 7.07
CA VAL A 57 -1.75 -6.72 7.86
C VAL A 57 -0.69 -5.80 8.47
N THR A 58 -0.44 -5.95 9.76
CA THR A 58 0.65 -5.23 10.42
C THR A 58 1.99 -5.69 9.87
N PHE A 59 2.86 -4.76 9.47
CA PHE A 59 4.22 -5.11 9.05
C PHE A 59 5.01 -5.64 10.27
N PRO A 60 5.68 -6.80 10.16
CA PRO A 60 6.46 -7.33 11.29
C PRO A 60 7.58 -6.40 11.76
N ASN A 61 8.21 -5.70 10.84
CA ASN A 61 9.35 -4.84 11.16
C ASN A 61 9.08 -3.37 10.85
N ARG A 62 8.76 -3.04 9.58
CA ARG A 62 8.55 -1.64 9.17
C ARG A 62 7.98 -1.54 7.77
N SER A 63 7.42 -0.39 7.45
CA SER A 63 7.15 -0.01 6.07
C SER A 63 8.46 0.43 5.40
N LEU A 64 8.58 0.15 4.11
CA LEU A 64 9.72 0.56 3.29
C LEU A 64 9.35 1.68 2.34
N ALA A 65 8.13 1.68 1.83
CA ALA A 65 7.64 2.70 0.91
C ALA A 65 6.14 2.88 1.08
N LEU A 66 5.70 4.13 1.00
CA LEU A 66 4.29 4.51 1.06
C LEU A 66 3.98 5.42 -0.11
N LEU A 67 2.89 5.13 -0.81
CA LEU A 67 2.42 5.92 -1.94
C LEU A 67 0.93 6.15 -1.81
N ALA A 68 0.48 7.35 -2.14
CA ALA A 68 -0.94 7.64 -2.27
C ALA A 68 -1.15 8.55 -3.47
N VAL A 69 -2.21 8.29 -4.23
CA VAL A 69 -2.57 9.05 -5.41
C VAL A 69 -4.05 9.40 -5.32
N PRO A 70 -4.41 10.69 -5.46
CA PRO A 70 -5.81 11.07 -5.51
C PRO A 70 -6.50 10.45 -6.72
N HIS A 71 -7.69 9.89 -6.49
CA HIS A 71 -8.54 9.36 -7.53
C HIS A 71 -9.58 10.42 -7.88
N THR A 72 -9.40 11.08 -8.99
CA THR A 72 -10.28 12.17 -9.42
C THR A 72 -10.80 11.93 -10.84
N THR A 73 -11.93 12.56 -11.15
CA THR A 73 -12.42 12.58 -12.51
C THR A 73 -11.50 13.43 -13.39
N PRO A 74 -11.10 12.95 -14.56
CA PRO A 74 -10.29 13.76 -15.49
C PRO A 74 -10.99 15.06 -15.84
N VAL A 75 -10.25 16.16 -15.84
CA VAL A 75 -10.75 17.48 -16.19
C VAL A 75 -9.95 18.00 -17.38
N ALA A 76 -10.66 18.44 -18.42
CA ALA A 76 -10.02 19.09 -19.56
C ALA A 76 -9.66 20.53 -19.17
N GLY A 77 -8.38 20.90 -19.22
CA GLY A 77 -7.90 22.20 -18.79
C GLY A 77 -7.62 22.17 -17.28
N ILE A 78 -6.36 22.31 -16.92
CA ILE A 78 -5.92 22.13 -15.55
C ILE A 78 -5.80 23.45 -14.83
N SER A 79 -6.84 23.82 -14.08
CA SER A 79 -6.75 24.89 -13.09
C SER A 79 -6.53 24.34 -11.68
N ALA A 80 -6.64 23.03 -11.48
CA ALA A 80 -6.44 22.38 -10.19
C ALA A 80 -5.79 21.02 -10.35
N MET A 81 -4.95 20.63 -9.40
CA MET A 81 -4.32 19.31 -9.31
C MET A 81 -4.50 18.74 -7.92
N GLY A 82 -4.84 17.44 -7.86
CA GLY A 82 -4.88 16.73 -6.59
C GLY A 82 -3.49 16.25 -6.19
N ILE A 83 -3.18 16.37 -4.91
CA ILE A 83 -1.92 15.93 -4.32
C ILE A 83 -2.24 15.15 -3.05
N ALA A 84 -1.54 14.05 -2.83
CA ALA A 84 -1.62 13.30 -1.59
C ALA A 84 -0.23 13.11 -1.00
N ASN A 85 -0.11 13.32 0.30
CA ASN A 85 1.10 13.06 1.05
C ASN A 85 0.86 11.95 2.05
N CYS A 86 1.86 11.09 2.22
CA CYS A 86 1.84 10.03 3.20
C CYS A 86 2.83 10.31 4.31
N SER A 87 2.49 9.90 5.53
CA SER A 87 3.40 9.94 6.67
C SER A 87 3.29 8.66 7.45
N ASP A 88 4.43 8.04 7.73
CA ASP A 88 4.48 6.82 8.51
C ASP A 88 4.17 7.11 9.99
N ILE A 89 3.34 6.28 10.61
CA ILE A 89 3.00 6.40 12.04
C ILE A 89 3.62 5.23 12.80
N SER A 90 3.36 4.01 12.33
CA SER A 90 3.74 2.79 13.03
C SER A 90 3.76 1.61 12.05
N LYS A 91 4.03 0.42 12.54
CA LYS A 91 3.98 -0.82 11.76
C LYS A 91 2.56 -1.15 11.26
N SER A 92 1.54 -0.58 11.89
CA SER A 92 0.14 -0.91 11.62
C SER A 92 -0.66 0.22 10.97
N GLN A 93 -0.15 1.46 10.98
CA GLN A 93 -0.91 2.63 10.52
C GLN A 93 -0.02 3.66 9.84
N PHE A 94 -0.65 4.47 8.98
CA PHE A 94 -0.01 5.62 8.36
C PHE A 94 -1.05 6.72 8.09
N TYR A 95 -0.57 7.94 7.83
CA TYR A 95 -1.43 9.06 7.47
C TYR A 95 -1.44 9.29 5.98
N ILE A 96 -2.60 9.71 5.47
CA ILE A 96 -2.73 10.34 4.15
C ILE A 96 -3.37 11.71 4.35
N ILE A 97 -2.76 12.72 3.74
CA ILE A 97 -3.32 14.07 3.68
C ILE A 97 -3.54 14.39 2.21
N VAL A 98 -4.78 14.76 1.86
CA VAL A 98 -5.16 15.06 0.49
C VAL A 98 -5.41 16.54 0.37
N GLY A 99 -4.88 17.11 -0.67
CA GLY A 99 -5.10 18.50 -1.00
C GLY A 99 -4.93 18.72 -2.48
N GLY A 100 -4.68 19.93 -2.88
CA GLY A 100 -4.42 20.25 -4.27
C GLY A 100 -3.93 21.66 -4.43
N ILE A 101 -3.63 21.99 -5.67
CA ILE A 101 -3.30 23.35 -6.09
C ILE A 101 -4.43 23.83 -6.99
N SER A 102 -5.05 24.94 -6.63
CA SER A 102 -6.10 25.57 -7.40
C SER A 102 -5.78 27.05 -7.55
N HIS A 103 -5.70 27.52 -8.79
CA HIS A 103 -5.38 28.91 -9.13
C HIS A 103 -4.09 29.40 -8.44
N GLY A 104 -3.09 28.50 -8.33
CA GLY A 104 -1.80 28.81 -7.71
C GLY A 104 -1.75 28.71 -6.19
N GLU A 105 -2.86 28.35 -5.54
CA GLU A 105 -2.94 28.23 -4.08
C GLU A 105 -3.09 26.77 -3.65
N ILE A 106 -2.54 26.45 -2.47
CA ILE A 106 -2.67 25.12 -1.86
C ILE A 106 -3.97 25.10 -1.08
N VAL A 107 -4.83 24.12 -1.37
CA VAL A 107 -6.13 23.96 -0.72
C VAL A 107 -6.34 22.51 -0.30
N LYS A 108 -7.17 22.30 0.72
CA LYS A 108 -7.59 20.94 1.14
C LYS A 108 -8.82 20.54 0.36
N TYR A 109 -8.84 19.28 -0.08
CA TYR A 109 -10.01 18.70 -0.73
C TYR A 109 -10.38 17.38 -0.09
N GLU A 110 -11.68 17.10 -0.04
CA GLU A 110 -12.19 15.75 0.22
C GLU A 110 -12.09 14.95 -1.08
N ARG A 111 -11.17 13.99 -1.12
CA ARG A 111 -10.96 13.16 -2.31
C ARG A 111 -10.64 11.73 -1.92
N SER A 112 -11.13 10.81 -2.75
CA SER A 112 -10.71 9.43 -2.65
C SER A 112 -9.24 9.31 -3.04
N CYS A 113 -8.52 8.42 -2.38
CA CYS A 113 -7.14 8.11 -2.70
C CYS A 113 -6.94 6.60 -2.81
N PHE A 114 -6.17 6.19 -3.81
CA PHE A 114 -5.55 4.86 -3.82
C PHE A 114 -4.24 4.96 -3.06
N TRP A 115 -3.90 3.92 -2.34
CA TRP A 115 -2.61 3.86 -1.66
C TRP A 115 -1.97 2.49 -1.84
N VAL A 116 -0.64 2.47 -1.81
CA VAL A 116 0.17 1.26 -1.81
C VAL A 116 1.23 1.40 -0.73
N ALA A 117 1.41 0.35 0.05
CA ALA A 117 2.45 0.27 1.06
C ALA A 117 3.26 -1.01 0.85
N ILE A 118 4.56 -0.89 0.96
CA ILE A 118 5.49 -2.00 0.83
C ILE A 118 6.32 -2.04 2.11
N GLY A 119 6.45 -3.22 2.69
CA GLY A 119 7.20 -3.37 3.93
C GLY A 119 7.62 -4.81 4.21
N VAL A 120 8.24 -4.96 5.32
CA VAL A 120 8.78 -6.25 5.78
C VAL A 120 8.49 -6.48 7.25
#